data_5ce74b7f375231ec7925158e3a8a0d54
#
_entry.id   5ce74b7f375231ec7925158e3a8a0d54
#
_cell.length_a   1.000
_cell.length_b   1.000
_cell.length_c   1.000
_cell.angle_alpha   90.00
_cell.angle_beta   90.00
_cell.angle_gamma   90.00
#
_symmetry.space_group_name_H-M   'P 1'
#
loop_
_entity.id
_entity.type
_entity.pdbx_description
1 polymer ?
#
loop_
_entity_poly.entity_id
_entity_poly.type
_entity_poly.pdbx_seq_one_letter_code
_entity_poly.pdbx_strand_id
1 'polypeptide(L)'
;EDSARPELALIWTTTPWTLPSNSAVAVGPQIEYSLVEVPADHEGVLAGERVLIATDLVSAYAKELGEEPTVVATYKGSELVGIHYHPIYDYFDTPERRAEGGAPGPNGWSIIAADYVTTTDGTGLVHQAPAFGEDDMWTCMEYGIGVVLPVDEGGVFTSEVSDYEGMQIFDANRYVVADLREQGGPIARRAPEIRAVLVREKSYVHSYPHCWRCRKPLMYKAVSSWFVRVTEIRDRMVELNQEITWTPAHTKDGIFGKWLEGARDWS
;
A
#
# COMPACT_ATOMS: atom_id res chain seq x y z
N GLU A 1 -2.61 -35.97 -1.44
CA GLU A 1 -2.64 -34.88 -2.45
C GLU A 1 -3.59 -33.83 -1.91
N ASP A 2 -3.08 -33.00 -0.99
CA ASP A 2 -3.76 -31.84 -0.46
C ASP A 2 -3.64 -30.80 -1.57
N SER A 3 -4.67 -30.64 -2.39
CA SER A 3 -4.74 -29.49 -3.31
C SER A 3 -4.75 -28.27 -2.41
N ALA A 4 -3.64 -27.52 -2.40
CA ALA A 4 -3.44 -26.41 -1.52
C ALA A 4 -4.66 -25.48 -1.61
N ARG A 5 -5.42 -25.37 -0.52
CA ARG A 5 -6.51 -24.38 -0.45
C ARG A 5 -5.90 -23.00 -0.65
N PRO A 6 -6.55 -22.09 -1.37
CA PRO A 6 -6.10 -20.72 -1.46
C PRO A 6 -5.91 -20.11 -0.06
N GLU A 7 -4.86 -19.36 0.10
CA GLU A 7 -4.58 -18.59 1.30
C GLU A 7 -4.80 -17.12 0.99
N LEU A 8 -5.59 -16.43 1.82
CA LEU A 8 -5.98 -15.04 1.61
C LEU A 8 -5.12 -14.13 2.48
N ALA A 9 -4.58 -13.06 1.91
CA ALA A 9 -3.93 -12.00 2.68
C ALA A 9 -4.97 -10.92 3.04
N LEU A 10 -5.18 -10.66 4.33
CA LEU A 10 -6.09 -9.62 4.79
C LEU A 10 -5.38 -8.27 4.78
N ILE A 11 -5.54 -7.52 3.70
CA ILE A 11 -4.95 -6.19 3.56
C ILE A 11 -5.89 -5.09 4.06
N TRP A 12 -5.32 -3.93 4.37
CA TRP A 12 -6.05 -2.75 4.81
C TRP A 12 -5.64 -1.51 4.01
N THR A 13 -6.61 -0.63 3.74
CA THR A 13 -6.38 0.67 3.09
C THR A 13 -7.39 1.72 3.57
N THR A 14 -6.97 2.97 3.62
CA THR A 14 -7.84 4.15 3.80
C THR A 14 -8.29 4.75 2.48
N THR A 15 -7.74 4.31 1.36
CA THR A 15 -7.95 4.88 0.02
C THR A 15 -8.33 3.79 -0.99
N PRO A 16 -9.59 3.28 -0.96
CA PRO A 16 -10.02 2.18 -1.84
C PRO A 16 -9.76 2.44 -3.33
N TRP A 17 -9.81 3.69 -3.78
CA TRP A 17 -9.54 4.07 -5.16
C TRP A 17 -8.11 3.73 -5.66
N THR A 18 -7.17 3.43 -4.74
CA THR A 18 -5.81 2.99 -5.13
C THR A 18 -5.72 1.48 -5.38
N LEU A 19 -6.71 0.69 -4.95
CA LEU A 19 -6.70 -0.77 -5.12
C LEU A 19 -6.55 -1.24 -6.57
N PRO A 20 -7.13 -0.57 -7.60
CA PRO A 20 -6.90 -0.93 -8.99
C PRO A 20 -5.43 -0.90 -9.43
N SER A 21 -4.59 -0.10 -8.75
CA SER A 21 -3.13 0.00 -8.98
C SER A 21 -2.30 -0.71 -7.90
N ASN A 22 -2.89 -1.65 -7.17
CA ASN A 22 -2.13 -2.48 -6.23
C ASN A 22 -0.93 -3.13 -6.93
N SER A 23 0.26 -2.93 -6.39
CA SER A 23 1.51 -3.44 -6.96
C SER A 23 2.27 -4.36 -6.02
N ALA A 24 2.05 -4.24 -4.69
CA ALA A 24 2.65 -5.08 -3.66
C ALA A 24 1.81 -5.08 -2.39
N VAL A 25 2.19 -5.93 -1.43
CA VAL A 25 1.73 -5.92 -0.04
C VAL A 25 2.93 -5.83 0.87
N ALA A 26 2.98 -4.80 1.73
CA ALA A 26 4.06 -4.63 2.69
C ALA A 26 3.74 -5.30 4.03
N VAL A 27 4.76 -5.93 4.62
CA VAL A 27 4.73 -6.55 5.95
C VAL A 27 5.86 -6.01 6.81
N GLY A 28 5.68 -5.96 8.13
CA GLY A 28 6.76 -5.64 9.07
C GLY A 28 7.69 -6.84 9.23
N PRO A 29 9.00 -6.75 8.92
CA PRO A 29 9.89 -7.91 8.90
C PRO A 29 10.01 -8.62 10.24
N GLN A 30 9.82 -7.90 11.36
CA GLN A 30 9.87 -8.43 12.72
C GLN A 30 8.51 -8.78 13.32
N ILE A 31 7.42 -8.41 12.64
CA ILE A 31 6.05 -8.70 13.07
C ILE A 31 5.78 -10.18 12.83
N GLU A 32 5.06 -10.79 13.77
CA GLU A 32 4.55 -12.16 13.64
C GLU A 32 3.19 -12.15 12.95
N TYR A 33 3.00 -13.08 12.03
CA TYR A 33 1.77 -13.27 11.25
C TYR A 33 1.24 -14.66 11.46
N SER A 34 -0.06 -14.77 11.71
CA SER A 34 -0.77 -16.03 11.82
C SER A 34 -1.56 -16.31 10.55
N LEU A 35 -1.41 -17.51 10.02
CA LEU A 35 -2.35 -18.09 9.07
C LEU A 35 -3.44 -18.75 9.90
N VAL A 36 -4.64 -18.21 9.84
CA VAL A 36 -5.78 -18.71 10.62
C VAL A 36 -6.81 -19.36 9.69
N GLU A 37 -7.35 -20.50 10.10
CA GLU A 37 -8.48 -21.15 9.43
C GLU A 37 -9.77 -20.69 10.11
N VAL A 38 -10.64 -20.05 9.34
CA VAL A 38 -11.95 -19.59 9.79
C VAL A 38 -12.91 -20.76 9.78
N PRO A 39 -13.70 -21.00 10.86
CA PRO A 39 -14.66 -22.10 10.89
C PRO A 39 -15.63 -22.08 9.69
N ALA A 40 -15.91 -23.24 9.11
CA ALA A 40 -16.77 -23.34 7.92
C ALA A 40 -18.23 -22.99 8.20
N ASP A 41 -18.64 -23.05 9.47
CA ASP A 41 -19.97 -22.68 9.96
C ASP A 41 -20.04 -21.22 10.45
N HIS A 42 -18.94 -20.47 10.31
CA HIS A 42 -18.91 -19.04 10.63
C HIS A 42 -19.81 -18.25 9.69
N GLU A 43 -20.56 -17.32 10.24
CA GLU A 43 -21.39 -16.40 9.44
C GLU A 43 -20.55 -15.24 8.89
N GLY A 44 -20.12 -15.35 7.63
CA GLY A 44 -19.34 -14.29 6.99
C GLY A 44 -18.68 -14.71 5.68
N VAL A 45 -18.07 -13.76 5.01
CA VAL A 45 -17.43 -13.95 3.69
C VAL A 45 -16.14 -14.79 3.74
N LEU A 46 -15.61 -15.02 4.92
CA LEU A 46 -14.37 -15.78 5.14
C LEU A 46 -14.63 -17.21 5.66
N ALA A 47 -15.87 -17.68 5.73
CA ALA A 47 -16.21 -19.00 6.23
C ALA A 47 -15.45 -20.12 5.51
N GLY A 48 -14.69 -20.91 6.23
CA GLY A 48 -13.88 -22.00 5.68
C GLY A 48 -12.59 -21.60 4.99
N GLU A 49 -12.26 -20.30 4.96
CA GLU A 49 -11.05 -19.78 4.32
C GLU A 49 -9.85 -19.79 5.28
N ARG A 50 -8.64 -19.78 4.72
CA ARG A 50 -7.39 -19.54 5.44
C ARG A 50 -6.94 -18.10 5.21
N VAL A 51 -6.70 -17.37 6.28
CA VAL A 51 -6.44 -15.92 6.24
C VAL A 51 -5.15 -15.58 6.97
N LEU A 52 -4.26 -14.87 6.30
CA LEU A 52 -3.03 -14.33 6.85
C LEU A 52 -3.30 -12.93 7.43
N ILE A 53 -2.95 -12.74 8.70
CA ILE A 53 -3.10 -11.49 9.45
C ILE A 53 -1.99 -11.39 10.51
N ALA A 54 -1.62 -10.17 10.93
CA ALA A 54 -0.69 -10.03 12.06
C ALA A 54 -1.27 -10.71 13.33
N THR A 55 -0.45 -11.49 14.01
CA THR A 55 -0.86 -12.33 15.17
C THR A 55 -1.54 -11.50 16.27
N ASP A 56 -0.99 -10.32 16.57
CA ASP A 56 -1.53 -9.41 17.58
C ASP A 56 -2.95 -8.88 17.26
N LEU A 57 -3.35 -8.95 15.99
CA LEU A 57 -4.62 -8.41 15.51
C LEU A 57 -5.71 -9.48 15.35
N VAL A 58 -5.41 -10.75 15.49
CA VAL A 58 -6.40 -11.84 15.34
C VAL A 58 -7.63 -11.60 16.20
N SER A 59 -7.44 -11.26 17.48
CA SER A 59 -8.54 -10.98 18.41
C SER A 59 -9.38 -9.76 18.04
N ALA A 60 -8.78 -8.73 17.42
CA ALA A 60 -9.49 -7.54 16.96
C ALA A 60 -10.40 -7.81 15.75
N TYR A 61 -10.19 -8.95 15.09
CA TYR A 61 -10.97 -9.42 13.95
C TYR A 61 -11.82 -10.65 14.29
N ALA A 62 -12.10 -10.93 15.58
CA ALA A 62 -12.89 -12.06 16.02
C ALA A 62 -14.28 -12.13 15.35
N LYS A 63 -14.88 -10.98 15.04
CA LYS A 63 -16.17 -10.94 14.33
C LYS A 63 -16.08 -11.51 12.92
N GLU A 64 -14.97 -11.32 12.21
CA GLU A 64 -14.75 -11.74 10.84
C GLU A 64 -14.07 -13.11 10.72
N LEU A 65 -13.25 -13.46 11.71
CA LEU A 65 -12.46 -14.70 11.74
C LEU A 65 -13.07 -15.80 12.62
N GLY A 66 -14.12 -15.48 13.41
CA GLY A 66 -14.62 -16.34 14.49
C GLY A 66 -13.93 -16.00 15.83
N GLU A 67 -14.59 -16.31 16.93
CA GLU A 67 -14.08 -16.00 18.28
C GLU A 67 -12.77 -16.77 18.60
N GLU A 68 -12.66 -18.00 18.12
CA GLU A 68 -11.50 -18.87 18.32
C GLU A 68 -11.07 -19.50 16.99
N PRO A 69 -10.51 -18.72 16.05
CA PRO A 69 -10.04 -19.29 14.79
C PRO A 69 -8.83 -20.19 15.03
N THR A 70 -8.72 -21.26 14.23
CA THR A 70 -7.59 -22.20 14.35
C THR A 70 -6.35 -21.59 13.71
N VAL A 71 -5.29 -21.38 14.49
CA VAL A 71 -3.98 -21.01 13.94
C VAL A 71 -3.35 -22.24 13.27
N VAL A 72 -3.19 -22.19 11.96
CA VAL A 72 -2.63 -23.27 11.14
C VAL A 72 -1.11 -23.18 11.08
N ALA A 73 -0.59 -21.94 10.95
CA ALA A 73 0.83 -21.67 10.89
C ALA A 73 1.12 -20.25 11.39
N THR A 74 2.37 -20.00 11.75
CA THR A 74 2.87 -18.71 12.18
C THR A 74 4.18 -18.42 11.46
N TYR A 75 4.34 -17.19 11.00
CA TYR A 75 5.50 -16.74 10.23
C TYR A 75 5.99 -15.40 10.77
N LYS A 76 7.27 -15.13 10.65
CA LYS A 76 7.78 -13.76 10.70
C LYS A 76 7.56 -13.07 9.37
N GLY A 77 7.34 -11.76 9.37
CA GLY A 77 7.16 -11.02 8.12
C GLY A 77 8.33 -11.20 7.15
N SER A 78 9.56 -11.31 7.67
CA SER A 78 10.74 -11.61 6.84
C SER A 78 10.67 -12.94 6.09
N GLU A 79 9.92 -13.92 6.57
CA GLU A 79 9.73 -15.24 5.93
C GLU A 79 8.68 -15.19 4.81
N LEU A 80 7.84 -14.15 4.80
CA LEU A 80 6.78 -13.95 3.80
C LEU A 80 7.29 -13.17 2.57
N VAL A 81 8.44 -12.52 2.68
CA VAL A 81 8.99 -11.68 1.59
C VAL A 81 9.27 -12.51 0.34
N GLY A 82 8.82 -12.01 -0.81
CA GLY A 82 8.99 -12.67 -2.11
C GLY A 82 7.87 -13.65 -2.47
N ILE A 83 6.90 -13.91 -1.58
CA ILE A 83 5.71 -14.68 -1.93
C ILE A 83 4.85 -13.83 -2.88
N HIS A 84 4.52 -14.41 -4.04
CA HIS A 84 3.62 -13.78 -5.01
C HIS A 84 2.16 -14.11 -4.70
N TYR A 85 1.27 -13.16 -5.01
CA TYR A 85 -0.17 -13.32 -4.87
C TYR A 85 -0.92 -12.93 -6.15
N HIS A 86 -2.16 -13.33 -6.27
CA HIS A 86 -3.04 -12.87 -7.34
C HIS A 86 -3.56 -11.46 -7.03
N PRO A 87 -3.38 -10.48 -7.93
CA PRO A 87 -3.88 -9.12 -7.68
C PRO A 87 -5.41 -9.08 -7.60
N ILE A 88 -5.93 -8.08 -6.89
CA ILE A 88 -7.37 -7.83 -6.74
C ILE A 88 -8.02 -7.62 -8.11
N TYR A 89 -7.37 -6.83 -8.96
CA TYR A 89 -7.79 -6.50 -10.31
C TYR A 89 -6.79 -7.00 -11.34
N ASP A 90 -7.24 -7.26 -12.55
CA ASP A 90 -6.43 -7.80 -13.65
C ASP A 90 -5.96 -6.74 -14.67
N TYR A 91 -6.27 -5.47 -14.46
CA TYR A 91 -5.94 -4.38 -15.41
C TYR A 91 -4.48 -4.35 -15.83
N PHE A 92 -3.56 -4.65 -14.92
CA PHE A 92 -2.12 -4.63 -15.14
C PHE A 92 -1.49 -6.03 -15.09
N ASP A 93 -2.29 -7.07 -14.89
CA ASP A 93 -1.84 -8.46 -14.82
C ASP A 93 -1.74 -9.07 -16.23
N THR A 94 -0.84 -8.53 -17.06
CA THR A 94 -0.57 -9.04 -18.42
C THR A 94 0.89 -9.47 -18.55
N PRO A 95 1.21 -10.36 -19.51
CA PRO A 95 2.59 -10.80 -19.76
C PRO A 95 3.57 -9.63 -19.97
N GLU A 96 3.15 -8.58 -20.69
CA GLU A 96 3.96 -7.41 -21.00
C GLU A 96 4.25 -6.59 -19.72
N ARG A 97 3.27 -6.49 -18.84
CA ARG A 97 3.39 -5.77 -17.56
C ARG A 97 4.23 -6.55 -16.54
N ARG A 98 4.23 -7.88 -16.62
CA ARG A 98 5.06 -8.76 -15.79
C ARG A 98 6.50 -8.91 -16.29
N ALA A 99 6.79 -8.54 -17.53
CA ALA A 99 8.13 -8.63 -18.10
C ALA A 99 9.07 -7.55 -17.53
N GLU A 100 10.38 -7.76 -17.68
CA GLU A 100 11.37 -6.71 -17.44
C GLU A 100 11.05 -5.46 -18.29
N GLY A 101 11.10 -4.28 -17.66
CA GLY A 101 10.74 -3.01 -18.28
C GLY A 101 9.24 -2.73 -18.33
N GLY A 102 8.38 -3.69 -17.96
CA GLY A 102 6.97 -3.45 -17.67
C GLY A 102 6.77 -2.83 -16.27
N ALA A 103 5.56 -2.40 -15.97
CA ALA A 103 5.17 -1.95 -14.64
C ALA A 103 3.84 -2.62 -14.25
N PRO A 104 3.79 -3.28 -13.10
CA PRO A 104 4.75 -3.31 -11.99
C PRO A 104 6.00 -4.18 -12.20
N GLY A 105 6.11 -4.95 -13.28
CA GLY A 105 7.27 -5.79 -13.61
C GLY A 105 7.22 -7.18 -12.98
N PRO A 106 8.31 -7.96 -13.10
CA PRO A 106 8.35 -9.36 -12.67
C PRO A 106 8.21 -9.52 -11.14
N ASN A 107 8.61 -8.52 -10.37
CA ASN A 107 8.49 -8.53 -8.91
C ASN A 107 7.15 -7.96 -8.42
N GLY A 108 6.29 -7.50 -9.31
CA GLY A 108 4.96 -7.03 -8.97
C GLY A 108 4.10 -8.13 -8.32
N TRP A 109 3.15 -7.70 -7.50
CA TRP A 109 2.24 -8.56 -6.75
C TRP A 109 2.97 -9.58 -5.87
N SER A 110 3.99 -9.09 -5.18
CA SER A 110 4.70 -9.85 -4.15
C SER A 110 4.58 -9.19 -2.78
N ILE A 111 4.82 -9.98 -1.74
CA ILE A 111 4.97 -9.48 -0.38
C ILE A 111 6.37 -8.91 -0.24
N ILE A 112 6.47 -7.68 0.30
CA ILE A 112 7.72 -6.96 0.54
C ILE A 112 7.84 -6.54 2.00
N ALA A 113 9.06 -6.33 2.50
CA ALA A 113 9.26 -5.84 3.86
C ALA A 113 9.26 -4.31 3.90
N ALA A 114 8.66 -3.75 4.96
CA ALA A 114 8.70 -2.32 5.24
C ALA A 114 8.68 -2.05 6.74
N ASP A 115 9.64 -1.27 7.23
CA ASP A 115 9.79 -1.00 8.68
C ASP A 115 8.69 -0.09 9.25
N TYR A 116 7.94 0.64 8.40
CA TYR A 116 6.81 1.47 8.83
C TYR A 116 5.52 0.68 9.14
N VAL A 117 5.46 -0.59 8.77
CA VAL A 117 4.30 -1.43 9.06
C VAL A 117 4.20 -1.67 10.57
N THR A 118 3.02 -1.44 11.13
CA THR A 118 2.72 -1.62 12.55
C THR A 118 1.49 -2.49 12.76
N THR A 119 1.24 -2.89 14.01
CA THR A 119 0.03 -3.61 14.45
C THR A 119 -0.91 -2.73 15.28
N THR A 120 -0.71 -1.41 15.27
CA THR A 120 -1.59 -0.47 16.01
C THR A 120 -2.94 -0.29 15.33
N ASP A 121 -2.95 -0.34 14.00
CA ASP A 121 -4.14 -0.21 13.16
C ASP A 121 -4.08 -1.19 11.98
N GLY A 122 -5.24 -1.42 11.34
CA GLY A 122 -5.32 -2.25 10.14
C GLY A 122 -5.20 -3.74 10.42
N THR A 123 -4.41 -4.44 9.63
CA THR A 123 -4.25 -5.91 9.63
C THR A 123 -2.79 -6.35 9.76
N GLY A 124 -1.85 -5.40 9.75
CA GLY A 124 -0.42 -5.68 9.66
C GLY A 124 0.06 -6.00 8.24
N LEU A 125 -0.84 -6.04 7.26
CA LEU A 125 -0.52 -6.17 5.84
C LEU A 125 -1.02 -4.92 5.11
N VAL A 126 -0.08 -4.15 4.54
CA VAL A 126 -0.38 -2.84 3.97
C VAL A 126 -0.35 -2.91 2.44
N HIS A 127 -1.47 -2.57 1.82
CA HIS A 127 -1.57 -2.38 0.38
C HIS A 127 -0.58 -1.33 -0.11
N GLN A 128 0.13 -1.61 -1.20
CA GLN A 128 1.09 -0.71 -1.82
C GLN A 128 0.64 -0.27 -3.20
N ALA A 129 0.62 1.04 -3.40
CA ALA A 129 0.36 1.69 -4.70
C ALA A 129 1.40 2.79 -4.93
N PRO A 130 2.57 2.48 -5.53
CA PRO A 130 3.73 3.36 -5.59
C PRO A 130 3.48 4.70 -6.29
N ALA A 131 2.43 4.81 -7.11
CA ALA A 131 2.05 6.08 -7.72
C ALA A 131 1.42 7.08 -6.73
N PHE A 132 0.93 6.63 -5.56
CA PHE A 132 0.04 7.39 -4.69
C PHE A 132 0.50 7.49 -3.23
N GLY A 133 1.66 6.94 -2.91
CA GLY A 133 2.31 7.04 -1.61
C GLY A 133 3.82 7.21 -1.75
N GLU A 134 4.42 8.13 -0.97
CA GLU A 134 5.88 8.34 -0.99
C GLU A 134 6.58 7.10 -0.44
N ASP A 135 6.14 6.59 0.71
CA ASP A 135 6.71 5.39 1.32
C ASP A 135 6.50 4.15 0.43
N ASP A 136 5.29 4.02 -0.17
CA ASP A 136 4.99 2.95 -1.13
C ASP A 136 5.95 2.99 -2.33
N MET A 137 6.21 4.21 -2.85
CA MET A 137 7.10 4.40 -4.00
C MET A 137 8.52 3.96 -3.69
N TRP A 138 9.10 4.45 -2.59
CA TRP A 138 10.48 4.11 -2.22
C TRP A 138 10.62 2.63 -1.92
N THR A 139 9.70 2.07 -1.13
CA THR A 139 9.75 0.64 -0.80
C THR A 139 9.60 -0.23 -2.06
N CYS A 140 8.63 0.05 -2.92
CA CYS A 140 8.45 -0.69 -4.16
C CYS A 140 9.68 -0.60 -5.09
N MET A 141 10.31 0.58 -5.19
CA MET A 141 11.53 0.76 -6.00
C MET A 141 12.71 -0.07 -5.48
N GLU A 142 12.89 -0.21 -4.17
CA GLU A 142 13.94 -1.07 -3.58
C GLU A 142 13.78 -2.54 -3.98
N TYR A 143 12.54 -2.99 -4.18
CA TYR A 143 12.22 -4.34 -4.66
C TYR A 143 12.12 -4.45 -6.19
N GLY A 144 12.45 -3.38 -6.93
CA GLY A 144 12.39 -3.37 -8.40
C GLY A 144 10.96 -3.44 -8.94
N ILE A 145 9.97 -2.97 -8.17
CA ILE A 145 8.56 -2.91 -8.56
C ILE A 145 8.29 -1.53 -9.20
N GLY A 146 7.86 -1.55 -10.45
CA GLY A 146 7.60 -0.34 -11.24
C GLY A 146 6.32 0.38 -10.85
N VAL A 147 6.26 1.67 -11.16
CA VAL A 147 5.12 2.54 -10.86
C VAL A 147 4.02 2.37 -11.91
N VAL A 148 2.82 2.04 -11.46
CA VAL A 148 1.59 2.02 -12.26
C VAL A 148 0.77 3.27 -11.93
N LEU A 149 0.49 4.11 -12.93
CA LEU A 149 -0.21 5.39 -12.75
C LEU A 149 -1.45 5.47 -13.66
N PRO A 150 -2.59 4.92 -13.25
CA PRO A 150 -3.79 4.84 -14.09
C PRO A 150 -4.68 6.09 -14.05
N VAL A 151 -4.17 7.23 -13.63
CA VAL A 151 -4.93 8.48 -13.56
C VAL A 151 -4.23 9.61 -14.33
N ASP A 152 -5.01 10.50 -14.87
CA ASP A 152 -4.54 11.71 -15.56
C ASP A 152 -4.10 12.81 -14.56
N GLU A 153 -3.79 14.01 -15.07
CA GLU A 153 -3.38 15.16 -14.26
C GLU A 153 -4.49 15.66 -13.33
N GLY A 154 -5.75 15.46 -13.69
CA GLY A 154 -6.92 15.83 -12.90
C GLY A 154 -7.31 14.79 -11.84
N GLY A 155 -6.62 13.66 -11.79
CA GLY A 155 -6.99 12.54 -10.92
C GLY A 155 -8.22 11.77 -11.41
N VAL A 156 -8.39 11.69 -12.73
CA VAL A 156 -9.45 10.93 -13.39
C VAL A 156 -8.86 9.65 -13.93
N PHE A 157 -9.52 8.52 -13.71
CA PHE A 157 -9.09 7.24 -14.23
C PHE A 157 -9.04 7.24 -15.76
N THR A 158 -7.93 6.72 -16.29
CA THR A 158 -7.73 6.52 -17.73
C THR A 158 -8.31 5.17 -18.19
N SER A 159 -8.26 4.92 -19.50
CA SER A 159 -8.70 3.64 -20.09
C SER A 159 -7.92 2.42 -19.61
N GLU A 160 -6.79 2.60 -18.92
CA GLU A 160 -6.04 1.49 -18.29
C GLU A 160 -6.86 0.81 -17.17
N VAL A 161 -7.78 1.55 -16.55
CA VAL A 161 -8.74 1.03 -15.56
C VAL A 161 -10.14 1.22 -16.12
N SER A 162 -10.46 0.44 -17.13
CA SER A 162 -11.61 0.60 -18.03
C SER A 162 -12.97 0.67 -17.32
N ASP A 163 -13.16 -0.03 -16.21
CA ASP A 163 -14.44 -0.04 -15.49
C ASP A 163 -14.71 1.28 -14.73
N TYR A 164 -13.65 2.03 -14.44
CA TYR A 164 -13.73 3.32 -13.75
C TYR A 164 -13.27 4.49 -14.63
N GLU A 165 -13.06 4.25 -15.94
CA GLU A 165 -12.62 5.27 -16.90
C GLU A 165 -13.50 6.52 -16.84
N GLY A 166 -12.87 7.68 -16.81
CA GLY A 166 -13.56 8.97 -16.72
C GLY A 166 -14.07 9.35 -15.32
N MET A 167 -13.95 8.47 -14.32
CA MET A 167 -14.32 8.79 -12.95
C MET A 167 -13.18 9.50 -12.21
N GLN A 168 -13.52 10.52 -11.44
CA GLN A 168 -12.60 11.15 -10.50
C GLN A 168 -12.36 10.19 -9.31
N ILE A 169 -11.12 10.08 -8.85
CA ILE A 169 -10.71 9.06 -7.86
C ILE A 169 -11.56 9.03 -6.58
N PHE A 170 -11.91 10.20 -6.04
CA PHE A 170 -12.73 10.24 -4.80
C PHE A 170 -14.17 9.78 -5.04
N ASP A 171 -14.70 10.00 -6.25
CA ASP A 171 -16.02 9.50 -6.65
C ASP A 171 -15.98 7.98 -6.90
N ALA A 172 -14.85 7.45 -7.37
CA ALA A 172 -14.67 6.03 -7.62
C ALA A 172 -14.68 5.16 -6.34
N ASN A 173 -14.32 5.71 -5.18
CA ASN A 173 -14.28 4.97 -3.92
C ASN A 173 -15.53 4.12 -3.67
N ARG A 174 -16.71 4.72 -3.85
CA ARG A 174 -17.99 4.02 -3.60
C ARG A 174 -18.22 2.85 -4.54
N TYR A 175 -17.75 2.94 -5.79
CA TYR A 175 -17.89 1.88 -6.79
C TYR A 175 -16.90 0.74 -6.52
N VAL A 176 -15.65 1.05 -6.21
CA VAL A 176 -14.62 0.07 -5.80
C VAL A 176 -15.10 -0.73 -4.59
N VAL A 177 -15.64 -0.06 -3.57
CA VAL A 177 -16.17 -0.72 -2.37
C VAL A 177 -17.42 -1.55 -2.68
N ALA A 178 -18.33 -1.05 -3.54
CA ALA A 178 -19.52 -1.77 -3.95
C ALA A 178 -19.16 -3.05 -4.73
N ASP A 179 -18.25 -2.96 -5.70
CA ASP A 179 -17.81 -4.11 -6.50
C ASP A 179 -17.18 -5.21 -5.63
N LEU A 180 -16.36 -4.84 -4.64
CA LEU A 180 -15.78 -5.80 -3.70
C LEU A 180 -16.83 -6.44 -2.77
N ARG A 181 -17.83 -5.65 -2.34
CA ARG A 181 -18.92 -6.14 -1.47
C ARG A 181 -19.88 -7.06 -2.22
N GLU A 182 -20.26 -6.68 -3.42
CA GLU A 182 -21.27 -7.35 -4.22
C GLU A 182 -20.68 -8.45 -5.11
N GLN A 183 -19.34 -8.58 -5.13
CA GLN A 183 -18.62 -9.47 -6.05
C GLN A 183 -18.97 -9.20 -7.51
N GLY A 184 -19.23 -7.92 -7.83
CA GLY A 184 -19.69 -7.42 -9.12
C GLY A 184 -18.58 -6.83 -9.98
N GLY A 185 -18.96 -6.19 -11.08
CA GLY A 185 -18.07 -5.43 -11.94
C GLY A 185 -16.76 -6.16 -12.30
N PRO A 186 -15.61 -5.50 -12.17
CA PRO A 186 -14.31 -6.09 -12.47
C PRO A 186 -13.96 -7.28 -11.59
N ILE A 187 -14.45 -7.33 -10.35
CA ILE A 187 -14.21 -8.44 -9.43
C ILE A 187 -14.85 -9.72 -9.95
N ALA A 188 -16.04 -9.65 -10.54
CA ALA A 188 -16.74 -10.83 -11.11
C ALA A 188 -15.98 -11.52 -12.25
N ARG A 189 -15.08 -10.81 -12.94
CA ARG A 189 -14.25 -11.39 -14.01
C ARG A 189 -13.15 -12.32 -13.49
N ARG A 190 -12.75 -12.16 -12.22
CA ARG A 190 -11.74 -13.03 -11.60
C ARG A 190 -12.33 -14.41 -11.34
N ALA A 191 -11.50 -15.44 -11.45
CA ALA A 191 -11.89 -16.79 -11.07
C ALA A 191 -12.28 -16.83 -9.58
N PRO A 192 -13.31 -17.58 -9.18
CA PRO A 192 -13.81 -17.58 -7.80
C PRO A 192 -12.72 -17.80 -6.76
N GLU A 193 -11.73 -18.64 -7.05
CA GLU A 193 -10.66 -19.06 -6.14
C GLU A 193 -9.64 -17.94 -5.82
N ILE A 194 -9.59 -16.91 -6.68
CA ILE A 194 -8.65 -15.78 -6.55
C ILE A 194 -9.37 -14.44 -6.41
N ARG A 195 -10.67 -14.49 -6.17
CA ARG A 195 -11.52 -13.31 -6.12
C ARG A 195 -11.39 -12.62 -4.76
N ALA A 196 -11.01 -11.36 -4.77
CA ALA A 196 -10.96 -10.56 -3.54
C ALA A 196 -12.37 -10.27 -3.01
N VAL A 197 -12.50 -10.18 -1.68
CA VAL A 197 -13.75 -9.88 -0.99
C VAL A 197 -13.57 -8.71 -0.03
N LEU A 198 -14.63 -7.93 0.19
CA LEU A 198 -14.67 -6.92 1.24
C LEU A 198 -14.99 -7.59 2.57
N VAL A 199 -14.02 -7.61 3.46
CA VAL A 199 -14.17 -8.24 4.79
C VAL A 199 -14.78 -7.28 5.81
N ARG A 200 -14.27 -6.05 5.85
CA ARG A 200 -14.75 -5.01 6.78
C ARG A 200 -14.69 -3.64 6.14
N GLU A 201 -15.72 -2.84 6.35
CA GLU A 201 -15.72 -1.42 6.06
C GLU A 201 -16.00 -0.64 7.35
N LYS A 202 -15.18 0.36 7.63
CA LYS A 202 -15.32 1.22 8.80
C LYS A 202 -14.91 2.64 8.46
N SER A 203 -15.67 3.61 8.97
CA SER A 203 -15.22 5.00 8.92
C SER A 203 -13.98 5.20 9.79
N TYR A 204 -12.94 5.78 9.21
CA TYR A 204 -11.68 6.04 9.87
C TYR A 204 -11.38 7.54 9.85
N VAL A 205 -11.23 8.14 11.03
CA VAL A 205 -10.94 9.58 11.15
C VAL A 205 -9.43 9.75 11.27
N HIS A 206 -8.84 10.38 10.28
CA HIS A 206 -7.41 10.68 10.27
C HIS A 206 -7.14 12.07 9.65
N SER A 207 -5.94 12.58 9.86
CA SER A 207 -5.50 13.80 9.19
C SER A 207 -5.35 13.55 7.70
N TYR A 208 -5.91 14.44 6.88
CA TYR A 208 -5.79 14.38 5.43
C TYR A 208 -5.45 15.76 4.87
N PRO A 209 -4.48 15.87 3.93
CA PRO A 209 -4.08 17.15 3.38
C PRO A 209 -5.19 17.75 2.49
N HIS A 210 -5.47 19.03 2.70
CA HIS A 210 -6.42 19.78 1.90
C HIS A 210 -5.78 21.02 1.30
N CYS A 211 -6.22 21.39 0.11
CA CYS A 211 -5.79 22.63 -0.53
C CYS A 211 -6.11 23.83 0.37
N TRP A 212 -5.12 24.65 0.70
CA TRP A 212 -5.31 25.83 1.54
C TRP A 212 -6.28 26.86 0.93
N ARG A 213 -6.41 26.88 -0.41
CA ARG A 213 -7.26 27.83 -1.14
C ARG A 213 -8.70 27.34 -1.31
N CYS A 214 -8.89 26.15 -1.90
CA CYS A 214 -10.23 25.63 -2.22
C CYS A 214 -10.77 24.63 -1.20
N ARG A 215 -9.96 24.25 -0.19
CA ARG A 215 -10.32 23.28 0.88
C ARG A 215 -10.67 21.87 0.40
N LYS A 216 -10.46 21.57 -0.88
CA LYS A 216 -10.64 20.21 -1.41
C LYS A 216 -9.50 19.31 -0.97
N PRO A 217 -9.76 17.99 -0.80
CA PRO A 217 -8.71 17.03 -0.51
C PRO A 217 -7.67 17.01 -1.62
N LEU A 218 -6.41 16.82 -1.26
CA LEU A 218 -5.30 16.70 -2.19
C LEU A 218 -5.09 15.23 -2.54
N MET A 219 -4.63 14.97 -3.76
CA MET A 219 -4.18 13.67 -4.20
C MET A 219 -2.65 13.63 -4.16
N TYR A 220 -2.09 12.63 -3.48
CA TYR A 220 -0.69 12.26 -3.72
C TYR A 220 -0.61 11.54 -5.06
N LYS A 221 0.31 11.97 -5.90
CA LYS A 221 0.54 11.36 -7.22
C LYS A 221 2.00 11.51 -7.62
N ALA A 222 2.61 10.43 -8.09
CA ALA A 222 3.92 10.47 -8.70
C ALA A 222 3.88 11.34 -9.96
N VAL A 223 4.77 12.31 -10.05
CA VAL A 223 4.92 13.20 -11.20
C VAL A 223 6.38 13.28 -11.61
N SER A 224 6.62 13.33 -12.92
CA SER A 224 7.95 13.60 -13.43
C SER A 224 8.29 15.08 -13.20
N SER A 225 9.43 15.35 -12.60
CA SER A 225 9.90 16.72 -12.33
C SER A 225 11.41 16.80 -12.48
N TRP A 226 11.92 18.04 -12.60
CA TRP A 226 13.34 18.33 -12.51
C TRP A 226 13.72 18.49 -11.04
N PHE A 227 14.80 17.84 -10.64
CA PHE A 227 15.34 17.94 -9.28
C PHE A 227 16.71 18.56 -9.28
N VAL A 228 16.96 19.48 -8.35
CA VAL A 228 18.30 19.91 -7.97
C VAL A 228 18.82 18.89 -6.93
N ARG A 229 19.93 18.23 -7.25
CA ARG A 229 20.50 17.20 -6.38
C ARG A 229 21.25 17.84 -5.21
N VAL A 230 20.47 18.41 -4.28
CA VAL A 230 20.97 19.10 -3.07
C VAL A 230 21.69 18.14 -2.15
N THR A 231 21.32 16.86 -2.15
CA THR A 231 21.97 15.80 -1.35
C THR A 231 23.45 15.64 -1.68
N GLU A 232 23.89 15.88 -2.93
CA GLU A 232 25.31 15.83 -3.32
C GLU A 232 26.16 16.93 -2.69
N ILE A 233 25.59 18.08 -2.39
CA ILE A 233 26.27 19.23 -1.82
C ILE A 233 25.95 19.45 -0.33
N ARG A 234 25.07 18.65 0.25
CA ARG A 234 24.57 18.79 1.62
C ARG A 234 25.68 18.82 2.66
N ASP A 235 26.59 17.84 2.59
CA ASP A 235 27.68 17.72 3.58
C ASP A 235 28.62 18.92 3.49
N ARG A 236 28.85 19.45 2.29
CA ARG A 236 29.63 20.67 2.09
C ARG A 236 28.90 21.91 2.64
N MET A 237 27.57 21.98 2.51
CA MET A 237 26.78 23.08 3.09
C MET A 237 26.86 23.05 4.62
N VAL A 238 26.77 21.86 5.24
CA VAL A 238 26.91 21.67 6.69
C VAL A 238 28.28 22.11 7.17
N GLU A 239 29.36 21.72 6.47
CA GLU A 239 30.75 22.14 6.75
C GLU A 239 30.90 23.68 6.67
N LEU A 240 30.45 24.28 5.58
CA LEU A 240 30.54 25.74 5.39
C LEU A 240 29.71 26.52 6.42
N ASN A 241 28.60 25.97 6.89
CA ASN A 241 27.83 26.57 7.97
C ASN A 241 28.66 26.76 9.25
N GLN A 242 29.65 25.90 9.50
CA GLN A 242 30.52 26.02 10.68
C GLN A 242 31.47 27.22 10.59
N GLU A 243 31.78 27.72 9.41
CA GLU A 243 32.59 28.89 9.16
C GLU A 243 31.83 30.21 9.42
N ILE A 244 30.50 30.18 9.46
CA ILE A 244 29.64 31.35 9.62
C ILE A 244 29.55 31.75 11.11
N THR A 245 29.71 33.04 11.40
CA THR A 245 29.41 33.59 12.72
C THR A 245 27.94 33.96 12.82
N TRP A 246 27.19 33.15 13.55
CA TRP A 246 25.76 33.35 13.74
C TRP A 246 25.41 34.23 14.94
N THR A 247 24.42 35.09 14.77
CA THR A 247 23.82 35.88 15.86
C THR A 247 22.31 35.69 15.84
N PRO A 248 21.71 35.00 16.80
CA PRO A 248 22.34 34.33 17.97
C PRO A 248 23.07 33.03 17.58
N ALA A 249 24.11 32.71 18.36
CA ALA A 249 25.03 31.60 18.05
C ALA A 249 24.35 30.22 17.94
N HIS A 250 23.28 29.96 18.69
CA HIS A 250 22.54 28.68 18.69
C HIS A 250 21.85 28.37 17.36
N THR A 251 21.69 29.37 16.48
CA THR A 251 21.12 29.13 15.12
C THR A 251 21.99 28.21 14.27
N LYS A 252 23.34 28.26 14.47
CA LYS A 252 24.31 27.46 13.72
C LYS A 252 24.01 25.97 13.73
N ASP A 253 23.97 25.39 14.93
CA ASP A 253 23.76 23.95 15.15
C ASP A 253 22.30 23.63 15.51
N GLY A 254 21.49 24.66 15.72
CA GLY A 254 20.07 24.56 16.00
C GLY A 254 19.21 24.44 14.73
N ILE A 255 18.31 25.42 14.56
CA ILE A 255 17.28 25.35 13.47
C ILE A 255 17.93 25.28 12.09
N PHE A 256 18.94 26.14 11.80
CA PHE A 256 19.54 26.20 10.49
C PHE A 256 20.47 25.00 10.20
N GLY A 257 21.31 24.62 11.18
CA GLY A 257 22.16 23.43 11.05
C GLY A 257 21.35 22.16 10.78
N LYS A 258 20.33 21.92 11.60
CA LYS A 258 19.43 20.77 11.42
C LYS A 258 18.67 20.81 10.09
N TRP A 259 18.32 21.99 9.60
CA TRP A 259 17.70 22.15 8.29
C TRP A 259 18.65 21.75 7.15
N LEU A 260 19.93 22.14 7.24
CA LEU A 260 20.96 21.71 6.28
C LEU A 260 21.21 20.20 6.33
N GLU A 261 21.35 19.64 7.54
CA GLU A 261 21.53 18.19 7.74
C GLU A 261 20.37 17.37 7.15
N GLY A 262 19.15 17.89 7.26
CA GLY A 262 17.94 17.29 6.72
C GLY A 262 17.63 17.66 5.25
N ALA A 263 18.52 18.38 4.55
CA ALA A 263 18.27 18.82 3.17
C ALA A 263 18.11 17.62 2.23
N ARG A 264 17.04 17.66 1.43
CA ARG A 264 16.69 16.68 0.40
C ARG A 264 16.86 17.29 -0.98
N ASP A 265 16.83 16.45 -2.01
CA ASP A 265 16.77 16.91 -3.39
C ASP A 265 15.50 17.75 -3.59
N TRP A 266 15.64 18.82 -4.30
CA TRP A 266 14.61 19.86 -4.42
C TRP A 266 14.09 20.00 -5.85
N SER A 267 12.75 20.04 -6.00
CA SER A 267 12.04 20.26 -7.27
C SER A 267 11.22 21.55 -7.23
#